data_250a5ede233c716d626712b8eaf3fa9d
#
_entry.id   250a5ede233c716d626712b8eaf3fa9d
#
_cell.length_a   1.000
_cell.length_b   1.000
_cell.length_c   1.000
_cell.angle_alpha   90.00
_cell.angle_beta   90.00
_cell.angle_gamma   90.00
#
_symmetry.space_group_name_H-M   'P 1'
#
loop_
_entity.id
_entity.type
_entity.pdbx_description
1 polymer ?
#
loop_
_entity_poly.entity_id
_entity_poly.type
_entity_poly.pdbx_seq_one_letter_code
_entity_poly.pdbx_strand_id
1 'polypeptide(L)'
;MKRYKFQAFVTLVPRQDRGPDTMVEGKSRRMVVRGQHHETGGGRFFSALVTRSYEGQLWPEDNHVIVTVALVGDEPRLYFDVGDSFGLWMGSELGSGVVTRRLFV
;
A
#
# COMPACT_ATOMS: atom_id res chain seq x y z
N MET A 1 -21.64 0.97 0.35
CA MET A 1 -20.49 0.08 0.54
C MET A 1 -19.40 0.81 1.30
N LYS A 2 -18.96 0.23 2.39
CA LYS A 2 -17.93 0.88 3.21
C LYS A 2 -16.56 0.76 2.55
N ARG A 3 -15.78 1.82 2.65
CA ARG A 3 -14.40 1.87 2.19
C ARG A 3 -13.48 2.08 3.37
N TYR A 4 -12.35 1.41 3.35
CA TYR A 4 -11.27 1.62 4.30
C TYR A 4 -10.10 2.23 3.55
N LYS A 5 -9.65 3.38 4.01
CA LYS A 5 -8.62 4.14 3.31
C LYS A 5 -7.53 4.57 4.28
N PHE A 6 -6.29 4.41 3.87
CA PHE A 6 -5.15 4.84 4.69
C PHE A 6 -4.02 5.36 3.82
N GLN A 7 -3.15 6.14 4.44
CA GLN A 7 -1.91 6.60 3.85
C GLN A 7 -0.79 5.72 4.37
N ALA A 8 0.18 5.40 3.51
CA ALA A 8 1.29 4.55 3.87
C ALA A 8 2.59 5.04 3.27
N PHE A 9 3.68 4.74 3.97
CA PHE A 9 5.04 4.91 3.49
C PHE A 9 5.50 3.56 2.95
N VAL A 10 5.81 3.51 1.67
CA VAL A 10 6.16 2.26 0.99
C VAL A 10 7.61 2.29 0.53
N THR A 11 8.31 1.18 0.80
CA THR A 11 9.64 0.94 0.28
C THR A 11 9.52 -0.06 -0.87
N LEU A 12 9.83 0.36 -2.07
CA LEU A 12 9.77 -0.47 -3.26
C LEU A 12 11.04 -1.31 -3.39
N VAL A 13 10.89 -2.50 -3.99
CA VAL A 13 12.07 -3.29 -4.36
C VAL A 13 12.90 -2.50 -5.38
N PRO A 14 14.22 -2.78 -5.49
CA PRO A 14 15.07 -2.06 -6.44
C PRO A 14 14.49 -2.06 -7.85
N ARG A 15 14.69 -0.94 -8.57
CA ARG A 15 14.09 -0.74 -9.89
C ARG A 15 14.44 -1.85 -10.88
N GLN A 16 15.62 -2.41 -10.80
CA GLN A 16 16.07 -3.50 -11.66
C GLN A 16 15.33 -4.81 -11.41
N ASP A 17 14.74 -4.97 -10.22
CA ASP A 17 14.01 -6.18 -9.82
C ASP A 17 12.49 -6.04 -9.98
N ARG A 18 12.03 -4.87 -10.39
CA ARG A 18 10.63 -4.63 -10.72
C ARG A 18 10.54 -4.11 -12.14
N GLY A 19 9.53 -4.46 -12.87
CA GLY A 19 9.37 -4.04 -14.25
C GLY A 19 9.31 -2.52 -14.41
N PRO A 20 8.86 -2.03 -15.56
CA PRO A 20 8.70 -0.61 -15.83
C PRO A 20 7.93 0.07 -14.71
N ASP A 21 8.10 1.39 -14.55
CA ASP A 21 7.44 2.15 -13.50
C ASP A 21 5.95 1.82 -13.43
N THR A 22 5.59 1.10 -12.38
CA THR A 22 4.21 0.66 -12.15
C THR A 22 3.44 1.66 -11.33
N MET A 23 4.13 2.59 -10.69
CA MET A 23 3.52 3.65 -9.89
C MET A 23 3.77 5.00 -10.52
N VAL A 24 2.75 5.54 -11.15
CA VAL A 24 2.78 6.87 -11.73
C VAL A 24 2.09 7.82 -10.77
N GLU A 25 2.76 8.93 -10.47
CA GLU A 25 2.26 9.93 -9.55
C GLU A 25 0.86 10.39 -9.92
N GLY A 26 -0.03 10.42 -8.93
CA GLY A 26 -1.42 10.84 -9.11
C GLY A 26 -2.32 9.84 -9.79
N LYS A 27 -1.81 8.72 -10.28
CA LYS A 27 -2.62 7.69 -10.93
C LYS A 27 -2.87 6.53 -9.97
N SER A 28 -4.11 6.05 -9.97
CA SER A 28 -4.51 4.89 -9.18
C SER A 28 -4.25 3.61 -9.95
N ARG A 29 -3.75 2.60 -9.25
CA ARG A 29 -3.52 1.28 -9.79
C ARG A 29 -4.13 0.23 -8.88
N ARG A 30 -4.72 -0.78 -9.49
CA ARG A 30 -5.20 -1.92 -8.71
C ARG A 30 -4.03 -2.82 -8.38
N MET A 31 -3.87 -3.07 -7.09
CA MET A 31 -2.78 -3.89 -6.56
C MET A 31 -3.31 -4.83 -5.50
N VAL A 32 -2.47 -5.73 -5.05
CA VAL A 32 -2.78 -6.64 -3.95
C VAL A 32 -1.92 -6.24 -2.75
N VAL A 33 -2.57 -6.07 -1.61
CA VAL A 33 -1.87 -5.81 -0.34
C VAL A 33 -2.08 -6.99 0.59
N ARG A 34 -1.04 -7.35 1.35
CA ARG A 34 -1.10 -8.42 2.33
C ARG A 34 -0.89 -7.88 3.71
N GLY A 35 -1.88 -8.08 4.57
CA GLY A 35 -1.80 -7.71 5.97
C GLY A 35 -1.89 -8.91 6.88
N GLN A 36 -1.66 -8.70 8.17
CA GLN A 36 -1.81 -9.71 9.20
C GLN A 36 -2.92 -9.31 10.15
N HIS A 37 -3.78 -10.28 10.48
CA HIS A 37 -4.86 -10.05 11.42
C HIS A 37 -4.31 -9.73 12.81
N HIS A 38 -4.82 -8.68 13.44
CA HIS A 38 -4.32 -8.19 14.73
C HIS A 38 -4.40 -9.23 15.84
N GLU A 39 -5.46 -10.03 15.86
CA GLU A 39 -5.67 -11.00 16.92
C GLU A 39 -5.04 -12.35 16.62
N THR A 40 -5.18 -12.84 15.38
CA THR A 40 -4.75 -14.19 15.02
C THR A 40 -3.36 -14.23 14.40
N GLY A 41 -2.87 -13.12 13.86
CA GLY A 41 -1.61 -13.07 13.14
C GLY A 41 -1.69 -13.67 11.73
N GLY A 42 -2.85 -14.17 11.34
CA GLY A 42 -3.04 -14.77 10.00
C GLY A 42 -2.92 -13.76 8.89
N GLY A 43 -2.17 -14.12 7.85
CA GLY A 43 -2.01 -13.25 6.68
C GLY A 43 -3.18 -13.37 5.72
N ARG A 44 -3.53 -12.26 5.08
CA ARG A 44 -4.59 -12.23 4.08
C ARG A 44 -4.27 -11.23 2.99
N PHE A 45 -4.63 -11.59 1.76
CA PHE A 45 -4.48 -10.72 0.60
C PHE A 45 -5.78 -9.96 0.33
N PHE A 46 -5.63 -8.68 0.02
CA PHE A 46 -6.77 -7.82 -0.34
C PHE A 46 -6.48 -7.14 -1.66
N SER A 47 -7.51 -7.02 -2.50
CA SER A 47 -7.44 -6.17 -3.67
C SER A 47 -7.59 -4.72 -3.22
N ALA A 48 -6.70 -3.87 -3.68
CA ALA A 48 -6.67 -2.47 -3.25
C ALA A 48 -6.45 -1.55 -4.44
N LEU A 49 -6.95 -0.32 -4.31
CA LEU A 49 -6.65 0.75 -5.24
C LEU A 49 -5.57 1.60 -4.59
N VAL A 50 -4.40 1.66 -5.22
CA VAL A 50 -3.23 2.36 -4.67
C VAL A 50 -2.91 3.55 -5.54
N THR A 51 -2.81 4.72 -4.92
CA THR A 51 -2.52 5.98 -5.60
C THR A 51 -1.25 6.57 -5.01
N ARG A 52 -0.26 6.83 -5.85
CA ARG A 52 0.95 7.51 -5.41
C ARG A 52 0.63 8.97 -5.14
N SER A 53 0.99 9.46 -3.95
CA SER A 53 0.74 10.83 -3.53
C SER A 53 1.72 11.79 -4.20
N TYR A 54 1.25 13.00 -4.49
CA TYR A 54 2.13 14.09 -4.91
C TYR A 54 2.98 14.60 -3.75
N GLU A 55 2.48 14.49 -2.53
CA GLU A 55 3.20 14.90 -1.35
C GLU A 55 4.36 13.95 -1.09
N GLY A 56 5.48 14.48 -0.62
CA GLY A 56 6.63 13.66 -0.32
C GLY A 56 7.37 13.21 -1.57
N GLN A 57 7.64 14.13 -2.49
CA GLN A 57 8.54 13.83 -3.61
C GLN A 57 9.88 13.37 -3.05
N LEU A 58 10.15 12.10 -3.26
CA LEU A 58 11.40 11.50 -2.87
C LEU A 58 12.39 11.62 -4.02
N TRP A 59 13.67 11.53 -3.69
CA TRP A 59 14.72 11.63 -4.69
C TRP A 59 14.52 10.52 -5.73
N PRO A 60 14.85 10.79 -7.01
CA PRO A 60 14.63 9.80 -8.08
C PRO A 60 15.28 8.43 -7.81
N GLU A 61 16.38 8.40 -7.11
CA GLU A 61 17.07 7.16 -6.76
C GLU A 61 16.52 6.48 -5.52
N ASP A 62 15.62 7.11 -4.79
CA ASP A 62 14.99 6.52 -3.62
C ASP A 62 13.89 5.55 -4.05
N ASN A 63 13.83 4.42 -3.36
CA ASN A 63 12.79 3.45 -3.57
C ASN A 63 11.60 3.63 -2.61
N HIS A 64 11.46 4.83 -2.06
CA HIS A 64 10.40 5.14 -1.11
C HIS A 64 9.33 6.00 -1.76
N VAL A 65 8.09 5.71 -1.49
CA VAL A 65 6.95 6.50 -1.98
C VAL A 65 5.88 6.59 -0.89
N ILE A 66 5.10 7.65 -0.95
CA ILE A 66 3.91 7.79 -0.11
C ILE A 66 2.72 7.47 -0.98
N VAL A 67 1.86 6.59 -0.50
CA VAL A 67 0.69 6.13 -1.25
C VAL A 67 -0.57 6.25 -0.40
N THR A 68 -1.69 6.35 -1.08
CA THR A 68 -3.01 6.19 -0.50
C THR A 68 -3.53 4.83 -0.94
N VAL A 69 -3.97 4.03 0.01
CA VAL A 69 -4.50 2.68 -0.23
C VAL A 69 -5.98 2.67 0.13
N ALA A 70 -6.80 2.26 -0.81
CA ALA A 70 -8.25 2.17 -0.62
C ALA A 70 -8.71 0.73 -0.81
N LEU A 71 -9.43 0.20 0.18
CA LEU A 71 -9.98 -1.14 0.16
C LEU A 71 -11.49 -1.06 0.42
N VAL A 72 -12.19 -2.12 0.06
CA VAL A 72 -13.64 -2.21 0.23
C VAL A 72 -13.95 -3.17 1.38
N GLY A 73 -14.91 -2.81 2.23
CA GLY A 73 -15.40 -3.65 3.31
C GLY A 73 -14.96 -3.19 4.69
N ASP A 74 -15.37 -3.94 5.71
CA ASP A 74 -15.06 -3.68 7.11
C ASP A 74 -13.84 -4.46 7.60
N GLU A 75 -13.53 -5.57 6.98
CA GLU A 75 -12.45 -6.46 7.41
C GLU A 75 -11.06 -5.83 7.37
N PRO A 76 -10.73 -4.95 6.38
CA PRO A 76 -9.40 -4.36 6.33
C PRO A 76 -8.94 -3.68 7.61
N ARG A 77 -9.84 -3.12 8.39
CA ARG A 77 -9.50 -2.48 9.67
C ARG A 77 -8.87 -3.44 10.67
N LEU A 78 -9.11 -4.74 10.51
CA LEU A 78 -8.54 -5.76 11.39
C LEU A 78 -7.12 -6.14 10.99
N TYR A 79 -6.64 -5.64 9.86
CA TYR A 79 -5.34 -5.97 9.29
C TYR A 79 -4.43 -4.76 9.12
N PHE A 80 -5.00 -3.57 8.94
CA PHE A 80 -4.23 -2.37 8.61
C PHE A 80 -4.58 -1.23 9.58
N ASP A 81 -3.79 -1.08 10.61
CA ASP A 81 -3.88 0.06 11.52
C ASP A 81 -2.56 0.83 11.49
N VAL A 82 -2.56 2.03 12.03
CA VAL A 82 -1.35 2.87 12.06
C VAL A 82 -0.20 2.09 12.71
N GLY A 83 0.93 2.06 12.03
CA GLY A 83 2.11 1.31 12.46
C GLY A 83 2.20 -0.11 11.92
N ASP A 84 1.13 -0.64 11.34
CA ASP A 84 1.16 -1.99 10.78
C ASP A 84 1.92 -2.04 9.46
N SER A 85 2.69 -3.11 9.29
CA SER A 85 3.40 -3.40 8.05
C SER A 85 2.51 -4.20 7.10
N PHE A 86 2.74 -4.04 5.82
CA PHE A 86 2.05 -4.83 4.81
C PHE A 86 2.93 -5.04 3.60
N GLY A 87 2.61 -6.06 2.80
CA GLY A 87 3.28 -6.31 1.54
C GLY A 87 2.46 -5.80 0.37
N LEU A 88 3.11 -5.52 -0.74
CA LEU A 88 2.49 -4.94 -1.93
C LEU A 88 2.91 -5.73 -3.16
N TRP A 89 1.92 -6.17 -3.96
CA TRP A 89 2.14 -6.94 -5.18
C TRP A 89 1.35 -6.39 -6.35
N MET A 90 1.96 -6.46 -7.53
CA MET A 90 1.28 -6.26 -8.81
C MET A 90 1.95 -7.19 -9.82
N GLY A 91 1.46 -8.43 -9.90
CA GLY A 91 2.08 -9.50 -10.70
C GLY A 91 3.30 -10.12 -10.03
N SER A 92 4.12 -9.31 -9.38
CA SER A 92 5.24 -9.74 -8.57
C SER A 92 5.34 -8.80 -7.37
N GLU A 93 6.21 -9.13 -6.41
CA GLU A 93 6.39 -8.28 -5.24
C GLU A 93 6.94 -6.92 -5.64
N LEU A 94 6.22 -5.87 -5.27
CA LEU A 94 6.63 -4.48 -5.51
C LEU A 94 7.36 -3.88 -4.31
N GLY A 95 7.05 -4.33 -3.11
CA GLY A 95 7.65 -3.78 -1.92
C GLY A 95 6.85 -4.04 -0.67
N SER A 96 7.14 -3.27 0.35
CA SER A 96 6.46 -3.33 1.64
C SER A 96 6.18 -1.92 2.14
N GLY A 97 5.20 -1.78 3.01
CA GLY A 97 4.84 -0.49 3.52
C GLY A 97 4.46 -0.53 5.00
N VAL A 98 4.32 0.66 5.56
CA VAL A 98 3.85 0.86 6.92
C VAL A 98 2.71 1.87 6.86
N VAL A 99 1.60 1.54 7.50
CA VAL A 99 0.46 2.45 7.59
C VAL A 99 0.85 3.65 8.45
N THR A 100 0.74 4.85 7.89
CA THR A 100 1.11 6.07 8.61
C THR A 100 -0.10 6.80 9.16
N ARG A 101 -1.25 6.69 8.51
CA ARG A 101 -2.43 7.45 8.89
C ARG A 101 -3.68 6.85 8.28
N ARG A 102 -4.76 6.78 9.07
CA ARG A 102 -6.08 6.45 8.52
C ARG A 102 -6.66 7.69 7.86
N LEU A 103 -7.35 7.48 6.74
CA LEU A 103 -8.02 8.55 6.03
C LEU A 103 -9.53 8.32 6.10
N PHE A 104 -10.27 9.39 6.28
CA PHE A 104 -11.73 9.34 6.29
C PHE A 104 -12.27 9.73 4.92
N VAL A 105 -13.29 9.02 4.51
CA VAL A 105 -13.91 9.24 3.20
C VAL A 105 -15.25 9.92 3.39
#